data_fb522e798aae5ea45edc1e7ad72660af
#
_entry.id   fb522e798aae5ea45edc1e7ad72660af
#
_cell.length_a   1.000
_cell.length_b   1.000
_cell.length_c   1.000
_cell.angle_alpha   90.00
_cell.angle_beta   90.00
_cell.angle_gamma   90.00
#
_symmetry.space_group_name_H-M   'P 1'
#
loop_
_entity.id
_entity.type
_entity.pdbx_description
1 polymer ?
#
loop_
_entity_poly.entity_id
_entity_poly.type
_entity_poly.pdbx_seq_one_letter_code
_entity_poly.pdbx_strand_id
1 'polypeptide(L)'
;MQRYFAKEYNDKIILRDSDIHHIKNVMRMKIDDRIEVVFDKKLYICNIDSMEPLILSIIDIINEENKINLDVIVALGLVKEQKMDLILQKLTELGVNEIIPVNMERSIVKLDDNKISKKMIRWNTICKEASEQSKRTSVPIIHDVINLKDLSKIDGDVRLVASTKEKDKLLNCYLQNIDNCAKIVVVIGPEGGISDRE
;
A
#
# COMPACT_ATOMS: atom_id res chain seq x y z
N MET A 1 -6.03 12.43 15.75
CA MET A 1 -4.91 13.10 15.06
C MET A 1 -4.83 12.64 13.62
N GLN A 2 -4.44 13.50 12.70
CA GLN A 2 -4.20 13.17 11.31
C GLN A 2 -2.79 12.60 11.16
N ARG A 3 -2.61 11.55 10.30
CA ARG A 3 -1.32 10.90 10.05
C ARG A 3 -0.79 11.34 8.68
N TYR A 4 0.53 11.54 8.60
CA TYR A 4 1.27 11.87 7.38
C TYR A 4 2.55 11.05 7.29
N PHE A 5 3.08 10.85 6.09
CA PHE A 5 4.38 10.22 5.87
C PHE A 5 5.42 11.28 5.55
N ALA A 6 6.47 11.38 6.35
CA ALA A 6 7.57 12.31 6.11
C ALA A 6 8.27 11.99 4.77
N LYS A 7 8.70 13.04 4.10
CA LYS A 7 9.57 12.96 2.92
C LYS A 7 11.02 12.70 3.34
N GLU A 8 11.46 13.43 4.37
CA GLU A 8 12.81 13.38 4.92
C GLU A 8 12.77 13.64 6.43
N TYR A 9 13.79 13.15 7.12
CA TYR A 9 14.09 13.46 8.51
C TYR A 9 15.61 13.64 8.68
N ASN A 10 16.05 14.91 8.75
CA ASN A 10 17.42 15.35 9.03
C ASN A 10 17.33 16.43 10.10
N ASP A 11 17.39 16.06 11.37
CA ASP A 11 17.13 16.92 12.53
C ASP A 11 15.75 17.61 12.54
N LYS A 12 15.10 17.69 11.39
CA LYS A 12 13.74 18.23 11.22
C LYS A 12 12.92 17.32 10.31
N ILE A 13 11.66 17.16 10.66
CA ILE A 13 10.69 16.44 9.83
C ILE A 13 10.27 17.33 8.67
N ILE A 14 10.44 16.81 7.45
CA ILE A 14 10.02 17.48 6.21
C ILE A 14 8.85 16.70 5.61
N LEU A 15 7.71 17.38 5.46
CA LEU A 15 6.53 16.85 4.78
C LEU A 15 6.56 17.22 3.29
N ARG A 16 5.74 16.56 2.48
CA ARG A 16 5.52 16.91 1.09
C ARG A 16 4.66 18.18 0.99
N ASP A 17 4.79 18.95 -0.08
CA ASP A 17 3.98 20.15 -0.30
C ASP A 17 2.48 19.87 -0.30
N SER A 18 2.06 18.71 -0.83
CA SER A 18 0.67 18.25 -0.79
C SER A 18 0.16 18.07 0.64
N ASP A 19 1.00 17.54 1.53
CA ASP A 19 0.64 17.30 2.93
C ASP A 19 0.57 18.63 3.69
N ILE A 20 1.51 19.55 3.41
CA ILE A 20 1.51 20.92 3.95
C ILE A 20 0.22 21.66 3.52
N HIS A 21 -0.14 21.54 2.23
CA HIS A 21 -1.40 22.11 1.73
C HIS A 21 -2.62 21.50 2.43
N HIS A 22 -2.63 20.18 2.62
CA HIS A 22 -3.71 19.48 3.33
C HIS A 22 -3.85 19.97 4.78
N ILE A 23 -2.73 20.10 5.51
CA ILE A 23 -2.71 20.64 6.88
C ILE A 23 -3.31 22.03 6.94
N LYS A 24 -2.84 22.95 6.06
CA LYS A 24 -3.22 24.37 6.08
C LYS A 24 -4.62 24.63 5.57
N ASN A 25 -4.97 24.05 4.42
CA ASN A 25 -6.14 24.48 3.66
C ASN A 25 -7.33 23.53 3.80
N VAL A 26 -7.11 22.25 3.98
CA VAL A 26 -8.18 21.24 4.12
C VAL A 26 -8.51 21.04 5.59
N MET A 27 -7.52 20.67 6.39
CA MET A 27 -7.72 20.43 7.83
C MET A 27 -7.76 21.74 8.64
N ARG A 28 -7.23 22.85 8.08
CA ARG A 28 -7.19 24.18 8.71
C ARG A 28 -6.60 24.14 10.13
N MET A 29 -5.53 23.36 10.26
CA MET A 29 -4.83 23.21 11.53
C MET A 29 -4.10 24.49 11.91
N LYS A 30 -3.83 24.63 13.20
CA LYS A 30 -3.24 25.82 13.81
C LYS A 30 -1.96 25.46 14.56
N ILE A 31 -1.24 26.49 14.99
CA ILE A 31 -0.14 26.34 15.97
C ILE A 31 -0.69 25.64 17.21
N ASP A 32 0.10 24.79 17.81
CA ASP A 32 -0.20 23.90 18.93
C ASP A 32 -1.11 22.71 18.61
N ASP A 33 -1.61 22.57 17.38
CA ASP A 33 -2.26 21.33 16.96
C ASP A 33 -1.23 20.20 16.82
N ARG A 34 -1.68 18.98 17.09
CA ARG A 34 -0.84 17.77 17.02
C ARG A 34 -1.17 16.93 15.81
N ILE A 35 -0.12 16.41 15.19
CA ILE A 35 -0.20 15.48 14.06
C ILE A 35 0.67 14.25 14.33
N GLU A 36 0.33 13.16 13.67
CA GLU A 36 1.13 11.95 13.59
C GLU A 36 1.99 12.00 12.34
N VAL A 37 3.28 11.74 12.48
CA VAL A 37 4.20 11.64 11.33
C VAL A 37 4.92 10.31 11.36
N VAL A 38 4.90 9.61 10.24
CA VAL A 38 5.63 8.34 10.06
C VAL A 38 6.89 8.60 9.25
N PHE A 39 8.02 8.11 9.75
CA PHE A 39 9.28 8.04 9.04
C PHE A 39 10.03 6.76 9.45
N ASP A 40 10.58 6.05 8.49
CA ASP A 40 11.29 4.78 8.69
C ASP A 40 10.53 3.79 9.60
N LYS A 41 9.23 3.62 9.32
CA LYS A 41 8.31 2.75 10.09
C LYS A 41 8.11 3.13 11.56
N LYS A 42 8.66 4.26 12.03
CA LYS A 42 8.45 4.82 13.36
C LYS A 42 7.37 5.88 13.33
N LEU A 43 6.57 5.93 14.38
CA LEU A 43 5.51 6.92 14.55
C LEU A 43 5.97 8.02 15.48
N TYR A 44 5.95 9.25 15.00
CA TYR A 44 6.27 10.47 15.74
C TYR A 44 5.00 11.26 16.03
N ILE A 45 4.81 11.67 17.26
CA ILE A 45 3.80 12.65 17.62
C ILE A 45 4.46 14.01 17.56
N CYS A 46 3.94 14.88 16.72
CA CYS A 46 4.52 16.20 16.47
C CYS A 46 3.54 17.30 16.83
N ASN A 47 4.07 18.40 17.36
CA ASN A 47 3.37 19.67 17.55
C ASN A 47 3.65 20.59 16.35
N ILE A 48 2.68 21.40 15.95
CA ILE A 48 2.87 22.45 14.94
C ILE A 48 3.35 23.71 15.65
N ASP A 49 4.63 24.07 15.49
CA ASP A 49 5.22 25.25 16.13
C ASP A 49 5.09 26.50 15.27
N SER A 50 5.06 26.34 13.94
CA SER A 50 4.86 27.41 12.98
C SER A 50 4.14 26.93 11.75
N MET A 51 3.34 27.79 11.14
CA MET A 51 2.63 27.50 9.89
C MET A 51 3.34 28.05 8.65
N GLU A 52 4.20 29.05 8.78
CA GLU A 52 4.92 29.70 7.66
C GLU A 52 6.36 30.08 8.03
N PRO A 53 7.34 29.24 7.65
CA PRO A 53 7.20 27.90 7.10
C PRO A 53 6.59 26.92 8.12
N LEU A 54 6.06 25.78 7.66
CA LEU A 54 5.60 24.72 8.58
C LEU A 54 6.80 24.16 9.33
N ILE A 55 6.77 24.29 10.66
CA ILE A 55 7.78 23.75 11.59
C ILE A 55 7.08 22.81 12.55
N LEU A 56 7.68 21.63 12.70
CA LEU A 56 7.18 20.58 13.59
C LEU A 56 8.23 20.28 14.66
N SER A 57 7.81 20.20 15.91
CA SER A 57 8.61 19.64 17.00
C SER A 57 8.09 18.26 17.39
N ILE A 58 9.02 17.35 17.68
CA ILE A 58 8.68 15.99 18.13
C ILE A 58 8.38 16.05 19.62
N ILE A 59 7.18 15.58 19.99
CA ILE A 59 6.76 15.46 21.39
C ILE A 59 7.04 14.06 21.91
N ASP A 60 6.78 13.02 21.06
CA ASP A 60 6.88 11.64 21.46
C ASP A 60 7.22 10.73 20.26
N ILE A 61 7.79 9.57 20.55
CA ILE A 61 8.11 8.53 19.55
C ILE A 61 7.46 7.24 19.99
N ILE A 62 6.53 6.75 19.20
CA ILE A 62 5.80 5.52 19.48
C ILE A 62 6.39 4.38 18.64
N ASN A 63 6.91 3.37 19.33
CA ASN A 63 7.29 2.12 18.68
C ASN A 63 6.06 1.20 18.68
N GLU A 64 5.42 1.03 17.53
CA GLU A 64 4.31 0.09 17.39
C GLU A 64 4.87 -1.35 17.35
N GLU A 65 4.69 -2.10 18.44
CA GLU A 65 5.17 -3.48 18.57
C GLU A 65 4.27 -4.53 17.89
N ASN A 66 3.01 -4.17 17.59
CA ASN A 66 2.02 -5.11 17.06
C ASN A 66 2.03 -5.17 15.53
N LYS A 67 3.09 -5.74 14.94
CA LYS A 67 3.08 -6.09 13.52
C LYS A 67 2.72 -7.56 13.38
N ILE A 68 1.71 -7.82 12.53
CA ILE A 68 1.55 -9.14 11.94
C ILE A 68 2.84 -9.39 11.16
N ASN A 69 3.62 -10.40 11.59
CA ASN A 69 4.89 -10.76 10.96
C ASN A 69 4.71 -11.54 9.64
N LEU A 70 3.60 -11.31 8.94
CA LEU A 70 3.34 -11.87 7.63
C LEU A 70 3.66 -10.84 6.57
N ASP A 71 4.44 -11.23 5.59
CA ASP A 71 4.74 -10.42 4.40
C ASP A 71 3.82 -10.84 3.26
N VAL A 72 2.77 -10.07 3.03
CA VAL A 72 1.74 -10.39 2.05
C VAL A 72 1.95 -9.59 0.77
N ILE A 73 2.17 -10.32 -0.32
CA ILE A 73 2.29 -9.79 -1.69
C ILE A 73 1.03 -10.17 -2.47
N VAL A 74 0.36 -9.20 -3.06
CA VAL A 74 -0.78 -9.45 -3.94
C VAL A 74 -0.43 -9.17 -5.38
N ALA A 75 -0.38 -10.22 -6.21
CA ALA A 75 -0.27 -10.14 -7.65
C ALA A 75 -1.68 -10.00 -8.25
N LEU A 76 -2.01 -8.82 -8.75
CA LEU A 76 -3.36 -8.43 -9.16
C LEU A 76 -3.44 -8.25 -10.67
N GLY A 77 -4.32 -9.02 -11.34
CA GLY A 77 -4.66 -8.80 -12.74
C GLY A 77 -5.19 -7.40 -12.98
N LEU A 78 -4.73 -6.75 -14.08
CA LEU A 78 -5.16 -5.40 -14.43
C LEU A 78 -6.68 -5.36 -14.68
N VAL A 79 -7.36 -4.47 -13.96
CA VAL A 79 -8.80 -4.22 -14.05
C VAL A 79 -9.09 -2.78 -14.44
N LYS A 80 -10.37 -2.44 -14.69
CA LYS A 80 -10.79 -1.07 -15.01
C LYS A 80 -10.42 -0.10 -13.86
N GLU A 81 -10.12 1.15 -14.24
CA GLU A 81 -9.55 2.18 -13.36
C GLU A 81 -10.26 2.32 -12.02
N GLN A 82 -11.58 2.50 -12.01
CA GLN A 82 -12.35 2.67 -10.77
C GLN A 82 -12.25 1.46 -9.83
N LYS A 83 -12.20 0.24 -10.40
CA LYS A 83 -12.01 -0.97 -9.62
C LYS A 83 -10.58 -1.09 -9.10
N MET A 84 -9.60 -0.73 -9.93
CA MET A 84 -8.20 -0.75 -9.53
C MET A 84 -7.97 0.17 -8.33
N ASP A 85 -8.47 1.40 -8.39
CA ASP A 85 -8.38 2.38 -7.31
C ASP A 85 -8.98 1.84 -6.00
N LEU A 86 -10.18 1.25 -6.07
CA LEU A 86 -10.83 0.64 -4.91
C LEU A 86 -10.05 -0.54 -4.35
N ILE A 87 -9.52 -1.42 -5.22
CA ILE A 87 -8.75 -2.59 -4.79
C ILE A 87 -7.46 -2.14 -4.09
N LEU A 88 -6.74 -1.19 -4.67
CA LEU A 88 -5.51 -0.64 -4.08
C LEU A 88 -5.77 -0.04 -2.70
N GLN A 89 -6.85 0.73 -2.57
CA GLN A 89 -7.29 1.28 -1.28
C GLN A 89 -7.53 0.15 -0.27
N LYS A 90 -8.35 -0.85 -0.63
CA LYS A 90 -8.73 -1.93 0.30
C LYS A 90 -7.57 -2.86 0.64
N LEU A 91 -6.72 -3.21 -0.31
CA LEU A 91 -5.51 -4.00 -0.03
C LEU A 91 -4.59 -3.25 0.96
N THR A 92 -4.46 -1.93 0.79
CA THR A 92 -3.71 -1.09 1.70
C THR A 92 -4.33 -1.08 3.10
N GLU A 93 -5.63 -0.82 3.22
CA GLU A 93 -6.35 -0.83 4.51
C GLU A 93 -6.23 -2.19 5.23
N LEU A 94 -6.23 -3.30 4.48
CA LEU A 94 -6.11 -4.66 5.00
C LEU A 94 -4.68 -5.07 5.37
N GLY A 95 -3.68 -4.23 5.09
CA GLY A 95 -2.32 -4.46 5.58
C GLY A 95 -1.37 -5.12 4.59
N VAL A 96 -1.71 -5.25 3.30
CA VAL A 96 -0.82 -5.80 2.27
C VAL A 96 0.51 -5.02 2.23
N ASN A 97 1.63 -5.73 2.04
CA ASN A 97 2.98 -5.16 2.03
C ASN A 97 3.41 -4.75 0.62
N GLU A 98 3.09 -5.58 -0.38
CA GLU A 98 3.49 -5.33 -1.76
C GLU A 98 2.33 -5.64 -2.72
N ILE A 99 2.19 -4.86 -3.78
CA ILE A 99 1.18 -5.05 -4.82
C ILE A 99 1.90 -5.11 -6.16
N ILE A 100 1.65 -6.17 -6.92
CA ILE A 100 2.23 -6.40 -8.24
C ILE A 100 1.11 -6.39 -9.28
N PRO A 101 0.96 -5.32 -10.06
CA PRO A 101 -0.01 -5.30 -11.16
C PRO A 101 0.45 -6.27 -12.27
N VAL A 102 -0.43 -7.16 -12.70
CA VAL A 102 -0.10 -8.22 -13.66
C VAL A 102 -0.92 -8.06 -14.93
N ASN A 103 -0.23 -8.07 -16.08
CA ASN A 103 -0.86 -8.15 -17.39
C ASN A 103 -1.23 -9.62 -17.67
N MET A 104 -2.51 -9.93 -17.62
CA MET A 104 -3.05 -11.28 -17.83
C MET A 104 -3.80 -11.37 -19.16
N GLU A 105 -3.97 -12.60 -19.69
CA GLU A 105 -4.61 -12.84 -20.98
C GLU A 105 -6.02 -12.24 -21.06
N ARG A 106 -6.80 -12.41 -19.96
CA ARG A 106 -8.19 -11.94 -19.88
C ARG A 106 -8.33 -10.54 -19.27
N SER A 107 -7.22 -9.80 -19.10
CA SER A 107 -7.29 -8.39 -18.72
C SER A 107 -7.86 -7.56 -19.86
N ILE A 108 -8.96 -6.87 -19.59
CA ILE A 108 -9.60 -5.95 -20.56
C ILE A 108 -8.71 -4.71 -20.76
N VAL A 109 -8.03 -4.28 -19.71
CA VAL A 109 -7.16 -3.10 -19.71
C VAL A 109 -5.77 -3.52 -20.19
N LYS A 110 -5.33 -2.91 -21.30
CA LYS A 110 -3.93 -3.00 -21.77
C LYS A 110 -3.31 -1.63 -21.60
N LEU A 111 -2.19 -1.56 -20.91
CA LEU A 111 -1.47 -0.34 -20.64
C LEU A 111 -0.24 -0.28 -21.55
N ASP A 112 -0.05 0.86 -22.20
CA ASP A 112 1.22 1.24 -22.83
C ASP A 112 2.12 1.95 -21.78
N ASP A 113 3.42 2.04 -22.04
CA ASP A 113 4.41 2.58 -21.10
C ASP A 113 4.08 4.01 -20.63
N ASN A 114 3.54 4.85 -21.51
CA ASN A 114 3.16 6.22 -21.20
C ASN A 114 1.97 6.28 -20.21
N LYS A 115 1.04 5.34 -20.36
CA LYS A 115 -0.12 5.24 -19.45
C LYS A 115 0.28 4.61 -18.12
N ILE A 116 1.20 3.65 -18.12
CA ILE A 116 1.72 3.01 -16.91
C ILE A 116 2.30 4.07 -15.97
N SER A 117 3.19 4.94 -16.44
CA SER A 117 3.85 5.96 -15.61
C SER A 117 2.86 6.86 -14.90
N LYS A 118 1.82 7.33 -15.59
CA LYS A 118 0.77 8.17 -14.98
C LYS A 118 -0.06 7.40 -13.96
N LYS A 119 -0.38 6.13 -14.25
CA LYS A 119 -1.14 5.28 -13.33
C LYS A 119 -0.33 4.94 -12.09
N MET A 120 0.95 4.67 -12.20
CA MET A 120 1.84 4.41 -11.05
C MET A 120 1.84 5.59 -10.07
N ILE A 121 1.90 6.83 -10.55
CA ILE A 121 1.81 8.03 -9.70
C ILE A 121 0.48 8.04 -8.95
N ARG A 122 -0.64 7.83 -9.64
CA ARG A 122 -1.98 7.78 -9.05
C ARG A 122 -2.11 6.65 -8.01
N TRP A 123 -1.68 5.45 -8.35
CA TRP A 123 -1.76 4.27 -7.48
C TRP A 123 -0.96 4.45 -6.19
N ASN A 124 0.26 5.00 -6.31
CA ASN A 124 1.08 5.33 -5.13
C ASN A 124 0.39 6.38 -4.23
N THR A 125 -0.29 7.37 -4.83
CA THR A 125 -1.04 8.37 -4.08
C THR A 125 -2.20 7.71 -3.32
N ILE A 126 -2.99 6.85 -3.97
CA ILE A 126 -4.09 6.11 -3.34
C ILE A 126 -3.60 5.27 -2.15
N CYS A 127 -2.52 4.52 -2.34
CA CYS A 127 -1.95 3.70 -1.28
C CYS A 127 -1.42 4.54 -0.11
N LYS A 128 -0.80 5.70 -0.39
CA LYS A 128 -0.35 6.62 0.66
C LYS A 128 -1.55 7.16 1.46
N GLU A 129 -2.56 7.68 0.79
CA GLU A 129 -3.76 8.22 1.44
C GLU A 129 -4.49 7.14 2.26
N ALA A 130 -4.64 5.94 1.71
CA ALA A 130 -5.23 4.81 2.41
C ALA A 130 -4.41 4.39 3.63
N SER A 131 -3.07 4.44 3.56
CA SER A 131 -2.18 4.16 4.69
C SER A 131 -2.33 5.19 5.80
N GLU A 132 -2.47 6.47 5.46
CA GLU A 132 -2.70 7.56 6.41
C GLU A 132 -4.05 7.39 7.13
N GLN A 133 -5.10 7.07 6.39
CA GLN A 133 -6.45 6.88 6.95
C GLN A 133 -6.55 5.62 7.81
N SER A 134 -5.93 4.52 7.41
CA SER A 134 -5.92 3.26 8.16
C SER A 134 -4.85 3.19 9.25
N LYS A 135 -4.17 4.31 9.53
CA LYS A 135 -3.16 4.41 10.60
C LYS A 135 -1.98 3.44 10.46
N ARG A 136 -1.59 3.13 9.25
CA ARG A 136 -0.41 2.30 8.99
C ARG A 136 0.89 3.08 9.24
N THR A 137 1.95 2.35 9.59
CA THR A 137 3.33 2.86 9.69
C THR A 137 4.16 2.54 8.44
N SER A 138 3.52 2.02 7.40
CA SER A 138 4.15 1.75 6.10
C SER A 138 3.13 1.93 4.98
N VAL A 139 3.61 2.40 3.83
CA VAL A 139 2.85 2.40 2.57
C VAL A 139 3.23 1.13 1.82
N PRO A 140 2.28 0.37 1.24
CA PRO A 140 2.63 -0.80 0.44
C PRO A 140 3.46 -0.39 -0.79
N ILE A 141 4.39 -1.25 -1.18
CA ILE A 141 5.18 -1.06 -2.39
C ILE A 141 4.34 -1.50 -3.59
N ILE A 142 4.17 -0.62 -4.57
CA ILE A 142 3.58 -0.99 -5.85
C ILE A 142 4.71 -1.20 -6.85
N HIS A 143 4.81 -2.42 -7.35
CA HIS A 143 5.79 -2.79 -8.37
C HIS A 143 5.36 -2.36 -9.77
N ASP A 144 6.31 -2.37 -10.70
CA ASP A 144 6.01 -2.19 -12.10
C ASP A 144 5.07 -3.28 -12.61
N VAL A 145 4.33 -2.97 -13.69
CA VAL A 145 3.45 -3.94 -14.32
C VAL A 145 4.28 -5.05 -14.97
N ILE A 146 4.00 -6.30 -14.58
CA ILE A 146 4.69 -7.47 -15.12
C ILE A 146 3.74 -8.37 -15.91
N ASN A 147 4.29 -9.30 -16.69
CA ASN A 147 3.51 -10.39 -17.27
C ASN A 147 3.42 -11.56 -16.29
N LEU A 148 2.35 -12.35 -16.38
CA LEU A 148 2.10 -13.47 -15.46
C LEU A 148 3.29 -14.46 -15.38
N LYS A 149 3.95 -14.74 -16.50
CA LYS A 149 5.13 -15.62 -16.54
C LYS A 149 6.28 -15.15 -15.63
N ASP A 150 6.36 -13.88 -15.36
CA ASP A 150 7.42 -13.30 -14.52
C ASP A 150 7.12 -13.45 -13.01
N LEU A 151 5.91 -13.84 -12.63
CA LEU A 151 5.55 -14.15 -11.24
C LEU A 151 6.36 -15.30 -10.66
N SER A 152 6.84 -16.24 -11.47
CA SER A 152 7.71 -17.32 -11.01
C SER A 152 9.03 -16.84 -10.40
N LYS A 153 9.45 -15.61 -10.72
CA LYS A 153 10.67 -14.96 -10.21
C LYS A 153 10.44 -14.29 -8.86
N ILE A 154 9.19 -14.10 -8.46
CA ILE A 154 8.85 -13.47 -7.17
C ILE A 154 9.07 -14.52 -6.08
N ASP A 155 9.90 -14.16 -5.12
CA ASP A 155 10.17 -14.99 -3.96
C ASP A 155 8.98 -15.04 -3.00
N GLY A 156 8.70 -16.22 -2.42
CA GLY A 156 7.61 -16.42 -1.48
C GLY A 156 7.55 -17.86 -0.97
N ASP A 157 7.35 -17.99 0.33
CA ASP A 157 7.27 -19.29 1.02
C ASP A 157 5.97 -20.01 0.70
N VAL A 158 4.88 -19.25 0.57
CA VAL A 158 3.55 -19.74 0.25
C VAL A 158 3.01 -19.02 -0.97
N ARG A 159 2.50 -19.77 -1.94
CA ARG A 159 1.92 -19.25 -3.17
C ARG A 159 0.49 -19.72 -3.33
N LEU A 160 -0.42 -18.77 -3.40
CA LEU A 160 -1.84 -19.02 -3.50
C LEU A 160 -2.42 -18.39 -4.75
N VAL A 161 -3.32 -19.09 -5.41
CA VAL A 161 -4.06 -18.57 -6.58
C VAL A 161 -5.54 -18.60 -6.25
N ALA A 162 -6.21 -17.46 -6.34
CA ALA A 162 -7.65 -17.38 -6.18
C ALA A 162 -8.34 -17.94 -7.44
N SER A 163 -8.86 -19.16 -7.37
CA SER A 163 -9.51 -19.83 -8.49
C SER A 163 -10.99 -20.09 -8.20
N THR A 164 -11.85 -19.73 -9.14
CA THR A 164 -13.29 -20.08 -9.09
C THR A 164 -13.57 -21.55 -9.39
N LYS A 165 -12.56 -22.29 -9.88
CA LYS A 165 -12.66 -23.74 -10.19
C LYS A 165 -12.37 -24.62 -8.98
N GLU A 166 -11.69 -24.08 -7.96
CA GLU A 166 -11.37 -24.80 -6.74
C GLU A 166 -12.62 -24.87 -5.83
N LYS A 167 -13.01 -26.07 -5.43
CA LYS A 167 -14.20 -26.32 -4.60
C LYS A 167 -13.86 -26.99 -3.27
N ASP A 168 -12.76 -27.71 -3.24
CA ASP A 168 -12.45 -28.62 -2.13
C ASP A 168 -11.39 -28.05 -1.17
N LYS A 169 -10.55 -27.14 -1.66
CA LYS A 169 -9.43 -26.59 -0.90
C LYS A 169 -9.74 -25.18 -0.44
N LEU A 170 -10.29 -25.06 0.74
CA LEU A 170 -10.57 -23.75 1.34
C LEU A 170 -9.29 -23.08 1.84
N LEU A 171 -9.21 -21.77 1.70
CA LEU A 171 -8.07 -20.96 2.16
C LEU A 171 -7.70 -21.22 3.63
N ASN A 172 -8.69 -21.39 4.49
CA ASN A 172 -8.49 -21.66 5.92
C ASN A 172 -7.63 -22.91 6.18
N CYS A 173 -7.72 -23.95 5.33
CA CYS A 173 -6.92 -25.17 5.48
C CYS A 173 -5.43 -24.91 5.25
N TYR A 174 -5.09 -23.92 4.42
CA TYR A 174 -3.71 -23.54 4.17
C TYR A 174 -3.17 -22.60 5.24
N LEU A 175 -4.00 -21.65 5.69
CA LEU A 175 -3.58 -20.62 6.66
C LEU A 175 -3.24 -21.20 8.04
N GLN A 176 -3.84 -22.33 8.45
CA GLN A 176 -3.60 -22.97 9.74
C GLN A 176 -2.16 -23.49 9.91
N ASN A 177 -1.44 -23.69 8.81
CA ASN A 177 -0.09 -24.27 8.81
C ASN A 177 0.99 -23.26 8.35
N ILE A 178 0.66 -21.97 8.29
CA ILE A 178 1.60 -20.94 7.87
C ILE A 178 2.32 -20.37 9.10
N ASP A 179 3.65 -20.37 9.05
CA ASP A 179 4.48 -19.73 10.08
C ASP A 179 4.26 -18.22 10.12
N ASN A 180 4.34 -17.64 11.32
CA ASN A 180 4.11 -16.21 11.55
C ASN A 180 5.12 -15.26 10.87
N CYS A 181 6.14 -15.80 10.19
CA CYS A 181 7.15 -15.02 9.47
C CYS A 181 7.17 -15.36 7.97
N ALA A 182 6.11 -15.98 7.45
CA ALA A 182 6.06 -16.41 6.06
C ALA A 182 5.80 -15.24 5.10
N LYS A 183 6.45 -15.31 3.95
CA LYS A 183 6.18 -14.47 2.80
C LYS A 183 5.13 -15.15 1.90
N ILE A 184 3.96 -14.53 1.79
CA ILE A 184 2.80 -15.10 1.09
C ILE A 184 2.57 -14.33 -0.20
N VAL A 185 2.57 -15.01 -1.34
CA VAL A 185 2.20 -14.44 -2.64
C VAL A 185 0.79 -14.92 -3.03
N VAL A 186 -0.13 -13.99 -3.19
CA VAL A 186 -1.51 -14.27 -3.60
C VAL A 186 -1.75 -13.74 -5.00
N VAL A 187 -2.19 -14.59 -5.92
CA VAL A 187 -2.55 -14.20 -7.29
C VAL A 187 -4.06 -14.07 -7.41
N ILE A 188 -4.51 -12.91 -7.85
CA ILE A 188 -5.93 -12.62 -8.10
C ILE A 188 -6.11 -12.20 -9.56
N GLY A 189 -6.93 -12.94 -10.29
CA GLY A 189 -7.21 -12.64 -11.70
C GLY A 189 -8.06 -11.39 -11.92
N PRO A 190 -8.11 -10.88 -13.17
CA PRO A 190 -9.04 -9.82 -13.57
C PRO A 190 -10.49 -10.32 -13.59
N GLU A 191 -11.44 -9.48 -14.00
CA GLU A 191 -12.86 -9.84 -14.09
C GLU A 191 -13.13 -11.08 -14.96
N GLY A 192 -12.33 -11.32 -15.99
CA GLY A 192 -12.41 -12.49 -16.86
C GLY A 192 -11.78 -13.75 -16.25
N GLY A 193 -11.24 -13.66 -15.03
CA GLY A 193 -10.52 -14.74 -14.36
C GLY A 193 -9.15 -15.03 -15.01
N ILE A 194 -8.54 -16.11 -14.55
CA ILE A 194 -7.26 -16.62 -15.05
C ILE A 194 -7.57 -17.67 -16.14
N SER A 195 -6.84 -17.68 -17.25
CA SER A 195 -7.05 -18.63 -18.33
C SER A 195 -6.45 -20.00 -17.98
N ASP A 196 -6.85 -21.06 -18.70
CA ASP A 196 -6.31 -22.41 -18.48
C ASP A 196 -4.84 -22.56 -18.92
N ARG A 197 -4.32 -21.58 -19.64
CA ARG A 197 -2.91 -21.53 -20.06
C ARG A 197 -2.03 -20.77 -19.08
N GLU A 198 -2.62 -19.92 -18.31
CA GLU A 198 -2.01 -19.14 -17.23
C GLU A 198 -1.93 -19.95 -15.94
#